data_e8dbdd5dbb6cf528c0d2525ed873a385
#
_entry.id   e8dbdd5dbb6cf528c0d2525ed873a385
#
_cell.length_a   1.000
_cell.length_b   1.000
_cell.length_c   1.000
_cell.angle_alpha   90.00
_cell.angle_beta   90.00
_cell.angle_gamma   90.00
#
_symmetry.space_group_name_H-M   'P 1'
#
loop_
_entity.id
_entity.type
_entity.pdbx_description
1 polymer ?
#
loop_
_entity_poly.entity_id
_entity_poly.type
_entity_poly.pdbx_seq_one_letter_code
_entity_poly.pdbx_strand_id
1 'polypeptide(L)'
;LKAEERAHILIGLSVSVENLDKIIKIIRSSKTPDDAKKSILKIKWKINKSQKMVSLVEGRGTKGAYSLSEPQVIAILELRLQKLTALGINEIEVELKKLANLIISFKKIINSRKELLKVISNELNEIKEKYSVERRTKIIDAVLNYDIEETIQKQSVLITITLQGYIKRGAVSYTHLTLPTIPQ
;
A
#
# COMPACT_ATOMS: atom_id res chain seq x y z
N LEU A 1 0.58 9.82 -6.26
CA LEU A 1 -0.17 11.07 -6.45
C LEU A 1 0.66 12.29 -6.01
N LYS A 2 0.85 12.59 -4.74
CA LYS A 2 1.57 13.80 -4.28
C LYS A 2 2.98 13.97 -4.86
N ALA A 3 3.76 12.89 -4.95
CA ALA A 3 5.11 12.92 -5.53
C ALA A 3 5.09 13.19 -7.04
N GLU A 4 4.10 12.67 -7.76
CA GLU A 4 3.92 12.93 -9.19
C GLU A 4 3.46 14.34 -9.46
N GLU A 5 2.53 14.87 -8.67
CA GLU A 5 2.07 16.27 -8.76
C GLU A 5 3.24 17.24 -8.51
N ARG A 6 4.04 17.00 -7.49
CA ARG A 6 5.23 17.82 -7.20
C ARG A 6 6.26 17.72 -8.32
N ALA A 7 6.53 16.50 -8.82
CA ALA A 7 7.46 16.29 -9.93
C ALA A 7 6.95 16.96 -11.22
N HIS A 8 5.65 16.94 -11.48
CA HIS A 8 5.02 17.61 -12.62
C HIS A 8 5.28 19.12 -12.58
N ILE A 9 5.10 19.76 -11.41
CA ILE A 9 5.40 21.20 -11.25
C ILE A 9 6.88 21.47 -11.47
N LEU A 10 7.79 20.66 -10.89
CA LEU A 10 9.23 20.85 -11.05
C LEU A 10 9.72 20.67 -12.48
N ILE A 11 9.09 19.77 -13.25
CA ILE A 11 9.33 19.65 -14.70
C ILE A 11 9.01 20.99 -15.38
N GLY A 12 7.85 21.56 -15.11
CA GLY A 12 7.48 22.87 -15.67
C GLY A 12 8.49 23.96 -15.35
N LEU A 13 8.96 24.01 -14.10
CA LEU A 13 10.00 24.94 -13.67
C LEU A 13 11.34 24.69 -14.37
N SER A 14 11.75 23.44 -14.55
CA SER A 14 12.98 23.08 -15.28
C SER A 14 12.90 23.50 -16.76
N VAL A 15 11.76 23.27 -17.41
CA VAL A 15 11.51 23.71 -18.80
C VAL A 15 11.52 25.24 -18.89
N SER A 16 10.97 25.94 -17.90
CA SER A 16 10.95 27.39 -17.87
C SER A 16 12.34 27.99 -17.76
N VAL A 17 13.21 27.40 -16.99
CA VAL A 17 14.61 27.78 -16.82
C VAL A 17 15.39 27.63 -18.13
N GLU A 18 15.18 26.51 -18.86
CA GLU A 18 15.82 26.33 -20.19
C GLU A 18 15.36 27.39 -21.23
N ASN A 19 14.20 27.99 -21.03
CA ASN A 19 13.59 28.96 -21.96
C ASN A 19 13.36 30.34 -21.32
N LEU A 20 14.14 30.71 -20.32
CA LEU A 20 13.91 31.85 -19.45
C LEU A 20 13.72 33.17 -20.21
N ASP A 21 14.60 33.46 -21.17
CA ASP A 21 14.55 34.72 -21.94
C ASP A 21 13.23 34.90 -22.69
N LYS A 22 12.69 33.80 -23.25
CA LYS A 22 11.42 33.84 -23.94
C LYS A 22 10.25 34.07 -22.98
N ILE A 23 10.26 33.40 -21.83
CA ILE A 23 9.23 33.55 -20.80
C ILE A 23 9.22 34.98 -20.27
N ILE A 24 10.39 35.55 -19.96
CA ILE A 24 10.50 36.95 -19.51
C ILE A 24 9.98 37.93 -20.57
N LYS A 25 10.31 37.73 -21.84
CA LYS A 25 9.78 38.58 -22.94
C LYS A 25 8.25 38.52 -23.00
N ILE A 26 7.65 37.35 -22.88
CA ILE A 26 6.19 37.18 -22.90
C ILE A 26 5.57 37.89 -21.69
N ILE A 27 6.09 37.67 -20.49
CA ILE A 27 5.58 38.31 -19.27
C ILE A 27 5.65 39.82 -19.37
N ARG A 28 6.76 40.40 -19.87
CA ARG A 28 6.92 41.85 -20.07
C ARG A 28 6.04 42.45 -21.15
N SER A 29 5.71 41.68 -22.20
CA SER A 29 4.84 42.14 -23.30
C SER A 29 3.35 42.01 -22.97
N SER A 30 2.99 41.24 -21.95
CA SER A 30 1.61 41.02 -21.52
C SER A 30 1.11 42.16 -20.65
N LYS A 31 -0.14 42.59 -20.85
CA LYS A 31 -0.77 43.66 -20.04
C LYS A 31 -1.33 43.14 -18.74
N THR A 32 -1.76 41.89 -18.73
CA THR A 32 -2.32 41.22 -17.53
C THR A 32 -1.66 39.86 -17.27
N PRO A 33 -1.63 39.38 -16.02
CA PRO A 33 -1.12 38.03 -15.73
C PRO A 33 -1.86 36.93 -16.47
N ASP A 34 -3.16 37.09 -16.71
CA ASP A 34 -3.99 36.13 -17.45
C ASP A 34 -3.62 36.06 -18.93
N ASP A 35 -3.24 37.20 -19.55
CA ASP A 35 -2.75 37.20 -20.93
C ASP A 35 -1.39 36.52 -21.05
N ALA A 36 -0.51 36.73 -20.06
CA ALA A 36 0.77 36.01 -19.97
C ALA A 36 0.53 34.49 -19.86
N LYS A 37 -0.37 34.05 -18.96
CA LYS A 37 -0.74 32.67 -18.77
C LYS A 37 -1.23 32.02 -20.07
N LYS A 38 -2.19 32.67 -20.79
CA LYS A 38 -2.73 32.18 -22.07
C LYS A 38 -1.65 32.07 -23.12
N SER A 39 -0.74 33.05 -23.18
CA SER A 39 0.35 33.06 -24.16
C SER A 39 1.37 31.95 -23.92
N ILE A 40 1.73 31.71 -22.68
CA ILE A 40 2.67 30.65 -22.29
C ILE A 40 2.10 29.26 -22.55
N LEU A 41 0.79 29.05 -22.32
CA LEU A 41 0.10 27.77 -22.58
C LEU A 41 0.04 27.40 -24.08
N LYS A 42 -0.06 28.38 -24.94
CA LYS A 42 -0.16 28.16 -26.40
C LYS A 42 1.15 27.74 -27.07
N ILE A 43 2.27 27.98 -26.42
CA ILE A 43 3.59 27.78 -27.02
C ILE A 43 4.10 26.36 -26.71
N LYS A 44 4.70 25.72 -27.71
CA LYS A 44 5.48 24.50 -27.53
C LYS A 44 6.93 24.86 -27.20
N TRP A 45 7.34 24.46 -26.02
CA TRP A 45 8.65 24.78 -25.45
C TRP A 45 9.68 23.73 -25.87
N LYS A 46 10.88 24.18 -26.24
CA LYS A 46 11.99 23.26 -26.52
C LYS A 46 12.53 22.72 -25.21
N ILE A 47 12.73 21.41 -25.15
CA ILE A 47 13.33 20.71 -24.03
C ILE A 47 14.57 19.95 -24.50
N ASN A 48 15.70 20.18 -23.82
CA ASN A 48 16.97 19.49 -24.08
C ASN A 48 17.37 18.65 -22.86
N LYS A 49 17.74 19.30 -21.77
CA LYS A 49 18.20 18.66 -20.55
C LYS A 49 17.05 17.97 -19.79
N SER A 50 15.87 18.57 -19.75
CA SER A 50 14.71 18.07 -19.03
C SER A 50 14.01 16.89 -19.73
N GLN A 51 14.35 16.57 -20.98
CA GLN A 51 13.69 15.51 -21.76
C GLN A 51 13.72 14.13 -21.07
N LYS A 52 14.86 13.75 -20.50
CA LYS A 52 14.98 12.48 -19.75
C LYS A 52 14.07 12.42 -18.54
N MET A 53 13.94 13.53 -17.81
CA MET A 53 13.09 13.61 -16.62
C MET A 53 11.62 13.59 -16.96
N VAL A 54 11.21 14.27 -18.04
CA VAL A 54 9.84 14.23 -18.56
C VAL A 54 9.44 12.81 -18.91
N SER A 55 10.29 12.08 -19.64
CA SER A 55 9.99 10.70 -20.03
C SER A 55 9.90 9.74 -18.83
N LEU A 56 10.72 9.94 -17.78
CA LEU A 56 10.71 9.12 -16.57
C LEU A 56 9.47 9.35 -15.70
N VAL A 57 9.05 10.59 -15.54
CA VAL A 57 7.92 10.96 -14.67
C VAL A 57 6.58 10.79 -15.37
N GLU A 58 6.43 11.37 -16.56
CA GLU A 58 5.15 11.39 -17.29
C GLU A 58 4.95 10.20 -18.22
N GLY A 59 6.00 9.41 -18.47
CA GLY A 59 5.94 8.24 -19.36
C GLY A 59 5.66 8.59 -20.83
N ARG A 60 5.69 9.87 -21.19
CA ARG A 60 5.46 10.36 -22.55
C ARG A 60 6.79 10.66 -23.23
N GLY A 61 7.06 9.99 -24.34
CA GLY A 61 8.19 10.33 -25.19
C GLY A 61 7.94 11.65 -25.90
N THR A 62 8.51 12.74 -25.40
CA THR A 62 8.43 14.07 -26.05
C THR A 62 9.52 14.20 -27.09
N LYS A 63 9.15 14.37 -28.35
CA LYS A 63 10.08 14.62 -29.47
C LYS A 63 10.67 16.06 -29.42
N GLY A 64 11.30 16.43 -28.29
CA GLY A 64 11.96 17.73 -28.13
C GLY A 64 11.05 18.94 -27.95
N ALA A 65 9.73 18.77 -27.91
CA ALA A 65 8.76 19.82 -27.65
C ALA A 65 7.82 19.45 -26.50
N TYR A 66 7.60 20.36 -25.57
CA TYR A 66 6.77 20.20 -24.38
C TYR A 66 5.72 21.30 -24.29
N SER A 67 4.49 20.95 -23.97
CA SER A 67 3.40 21.89 -23.70
C SER A 67 3.20 21.98 -22.18
N LEU A 68 3.33 23.17 -21.63
CA LEU A 68 3.13 23.41 -20.21
C LEU A 68 1.65 23.28 -19.84
N SER A 69 1.38 22.71 -18.67
CA SER A 69 0.04 22.63 -18.11
C SER A 69 -0.29 23.89 -17.29
N GLU A 70 -1.57 24.11 -17.04
CA GLU A 70 -2.02 25.27 -16.26
C GLU A 70 -1.38 25.36 -14.86
N PRO A 71 -1.32 24.28 -14.04
CA PRO A 71 -0.63 24.33 -12.74
C PRO A 71 0.86 24.68 -12.85
N GLN A 72 1.52 24.19 -13.92
CA GLN A 72 2.92 24.53 -14.17
C GLN A 72 3.09 26.01 -14.48
N VAL A 73 2.22 26.59 -15.32
CA VAL A 73 2.30 28.00 -15.68
C VAL A 73 2.04 28.90 -14.47
N ILE A 74 1.10 28.55 -13.61
CA ILE A 74 0.86 29.28 -12.35
C ILE A 74 2.12 29.26 -11.49
N ALA A 75 2.72 28.08 -11.30
CA ALA A 75 3.95 27.95 -10.51
C ALA A 75 5.13 28.74 -11.12
N ILE A 76 5.21 28.86 -12.45
CA ILE A 76 6.22 29.67 -13.14
C ILE A 76 6.00 31.17 -12.89
N LEU A 77 4.76 31.64 -12.93
CA LEU A 77 4.43 33.05 -12.70
C LEU A 77 4.63 33.47 -11.22
N GLU A 78 4.46 32.55 -10.30
CA GLU A 78 4.69 32.74 -8.86
C GLU A 78 6.17 32.59 -8.45
N LEU A 79 7.04 32.22 -9.40
CA LEU A 79 8.44 31.95 -9.11
C LEU A 79 9.18 33.22 -8.68
N ARG A 80 9.81 33.20 -7.52
CA ARG A 80 10.66 34.30 -7.08
C ARG A 80 11.95 34.38 -7.88
N LEU A 81 12.39 35.58 -8.24
CA LEU A 81 13.62 35.81 -9.02
C LEU A 81 14.88 35.17 -8.39
N GLN A 82 14.91 35.03 -7.06
CA GLN A 82 16.01 34.35 -6.35
C GLN A 82 16.17 32.88 -6.77
N LYS A 83 15.08 32.18 -7.12
CA LYS A 83 15.14 30.77 -7.57
C LYS A 83 15.59 30.61 -9.01
N LEU A 84 15.73 31.71 -9.75
CA LEU A 84 16.26 31.71 -11.12
C LEU A 84 17.80 31.83 -11.16
N THR A 85 18.46 31.90 -10.02
CA THR A 85 19.93 31.85 -9.92
C THR A 85 20.44 30.43 -10.23
N ALA A 86 21.73 30.34 -10.64
CA ALA A 86 22.36 29.04 -10.93
C ALA A 86 22.24 28.04 -9.75
N LEU A 87 22.29 28.54 -8.51
CA LEU A 87 22.12 27.73 -7.31
C LEU A 87 20.70 27.17 -7.21
N GLY A 88 19.67 27.99 -7.43
CA GLY A 88 18.27 27.56 -7.39
C GLY A 88 17.92 26.58 -8.52
N ILE A 89 18.56 26.69 -9.66
CA ILE A 89 18.41 25.75 -10.79
C ILE A 89 18.93 24.36 -10.39
N ASN A 90 20.12 24.29 -9.79
CA ASN A 90 20.70 23.04 -9.32
C ASN A 90 19.83 22.38 -8.23
N GLU A 91 19.24 23.16 -7.33
CA GLU A 91 18.32 22.67 -6.30
C GLU A 91 17.09 22.00 -6.95
N ILE A 92 16.48 22.63 -7.95
CA ILE A 92 15.33 22.08 -8.70
C ILE A 92 15.72 20.75 -9.39
N GLU A 93 16.89 20.70 -10.03
CA GLU A 93 17.36 19.47 -10.69
C GLU A 93 17.61 18.33 -9.70
N VAL A 94 18.20 18.61 -8.54
CA VAL A 94 18.45 17.61 -7.49
C VAL A 94 17.13 17.12 -6.90
N GLU A 95 16.19 18.02 -6.59
CA GLU A 95 14.87 17.66 -6.08
C GLU A 95 14.12 16.79 -7.10
N LEU A 96 14.14 17.16 -8.38
CA LEU A 96 13.50 16.42 -9.45
C LEU A 96 14.09 15.02 -9.61
N LYS A 97 15.42 14.85 -9.53
CA LYS A 97 16.07 13.55 -9.57
C LYS A 97 15.65 12.67 -8.39
N LYS A 98 15.59 13.22 -7.18
CA LYS A 98 15.13 12.49 -5.99
C LYS A 98 13.69 12.01 -6.15
N LEU A 99 12.79 12.89 -6.60
CA LEU A 99 11.39 12.54 -6.83
C LEU A 99 11.21 11.53 -7.95
N ALA A 100 11.96 11.65 -9.05
CA ALA A 100 11.94 10.66 -10.15
C ALA A 100 12.31 9.26 -9.64
N ASN A 101 13.37 9.14 -8.85
CA ASN A 101 13.77 7.87 -8.26
C ASN A 101 12.70 7.29 -7.32
N LEU A 102 12.08 8.14 -6.48
CA LEU A 102 10.96 7.74 -5.62
C LEU A 102 9.75 7.26 -6.43
N ILE A 103 9.39 7.96 -7.50
CA ILE A 103 8.28 7.55 -8.37
C ILE A 103 8.57 6.21 -9.03
N ILE A 104 9.81 5.97 -9.48
CA ILE A 104 10.22 4.69 -10.06
C ILE A 104 10.11 3.56 -9.02
N SER A 105 10.58 3.80 -7.80
CA SER A 105 10.50 2.81 -6.72
C SER A 105 9.05 2.47 -6.37
N PHE A 106 8.18 3.48 -6.22
CA PHE A 106 6.76 3.26 -5.96
C PHE A 106 6.05 2.55 -7.11
N LYS A 107 6.35 2.90 -8.36
CA LYS A 107 5.81 2.18 -9.53
C LYS A 107 6.25 0.71 -9.56
N LYS A 108 7.49 0.39 -9.17
CA LYS A 108 7.95 -1.01 -9.03
C LYS A 108 7.13 -1.77 -7.98
N ILE A 109 6.90 -1.17 -6.81
CA ILE A 109 6.11 -1.79 -5.74
C ILE A 109 4.67 -2.04 -6.19
N ILE A 110 4.03 -1.03 -6.85
CA ILE A 110 2.64 -1.14 -7.31
C ILE A 110 2.49 -2.20 -8.40
N ASN A 111 3.45 -2.28 -9.34
CA ASN A 111 3.38 -3.18 -10.48
C ASN A 111 3.84 -4.61 -10.17
N SER A 112 4.53 -4.84 -9.06
CA SER A 112 5.07 -6.15 -8.69
C SER A 112 4.57 -6.60 -7.33
N ARG A 113 3.70 -7.63 -7.32
CA ARG A 113 3.22 -8.26 -6.08
C ARG A 113 4.37 -8.76 -5.20
N LYS A 114 5.47 -9.22 -5.81
CA LYS A 114 6.65 -9.71 -5.08
C LYS A 114 7.34 -8.59 -4.30
N GLU A 115 7.49 -7.41 -4.92
CA GLU A 115 8.08 -6.25 -4.25
C GLU A 115 7.17 -5.69 -3.16
N LEU A 116 5.85 -5.67 -3.40
CA LEU A 116 4.86 -5.30 -2.40
C LEU A 116 4.94 -6.21 -1.16
N LEU A 117 5.01 -7.54 -1.35
CA LEU A 117 5.13 -8.48 -0.24
C LEU A 117 6.45 -8.33 0.52
N LYS A 118 7.55 -7.97 -0.15
CA LYS A 118 8.81 -7.66 0.55
C LYS A 118 8.68 -6.43 1.45
N VAL A 119 8.03 -5.36 0.98
CA VAL A 119 7.82 -4.17 1.79
C VAL A 119 7.00 -4.52 3.03
N ILE A 120 5.87 -5.23 2.86
CA ILE A 120 5.03 -5.68 3.98
C ILE A 120 5.83 -6.56 4.95
N SER A 121 6.64 -7.49 4.45
CA SER A 121 7.48 -8.35 5.29
C SER A 121 8.49 -7.55 6.11
N ASN A 122 9.10 -6.54 5.51
CA ASN A 122 10.05 -5.67 6.20
C ASN A 122 9.35 -4.84 7.30
N GLU A 123 8.21 -4.24 7.00
CA GLU A 123 7.42 -3.47 7.98
C GLU A 123 6.96 -4.37 9.15
N LEU A 124 6.51 -5.60 8.86
CA LEU A 124 6.13 -6.55 9.89
C LEU A 124 7.32 -7.00 10.75
N ASN A 125 8.51 -7.17 10.14
CA ASN A 125 9.71 -7.50 10.89
C ASN A 125 10.15 -6.35 11.81
N GLU A 126 10.07 -5.10 11.35
CA GLU A 126 10.34 -3.94 12.21
C GLU A 126 9.38 -3.86 13.40
N ILE A 127 8.10 -4.13 13.16
CA ILE A 127 7.09 -4.19 14.24
C ILE A 127 7.41 -5.33 15.19
N LYS A 128 7.77 -6.50 14.67
CA LYS A 128 8.16 -7.64 15.46
C LYS A 128 9.37 -7.33 16.36
N GLU A 129 10.42 -6.71 15.82
CA GLU A 129 11.61 -6.35 16.60
C GLU A 129 11.29 -5.36 17.74
N LYS A 130 10.39 -4.39 17.47
CA LYS A 130 10.05 -3.36 18.47
C LYS A 130 9.06 -3.84 19.53
N TYR A 131 8.15 -4.73 19.19
CA TYR A 131 6.98 -5.05 20.02
C TYR A 131 6.79 -6.55 20.28
N SER A 132 7.72 -7.43 19.86
CA SER A 132 7.54 -8.85 20.11
C SER A 132 7.64 -9.15 21.60
N VAL A 133 6.66 -9.87 22.08
CA VAL A 133 6.63 -10.43 23.43
C VAL A 133 6.74 -11.94 23.31
N GLU A 134 7.55 -12.57 24.16
CA GLU A 134 7.67 -14.02 24.18
C GLU A 134 6.32 -14.68 24.44
N ARG A 135 6.10 -15.79 23.77
CA ARG A 135 4.86 -16.56 23.91
C ARG A 135 4.75 -17.12 25.33
N ARG A 136 3.67 -16.79 26.04
CA ARG A 136 3.41 -17.27 27.41
C ARG A 136 2.97 -18.73 27.45
N THR A 137 2.43 -19.28 26.37
CA THR A 137 1.95 -20.64 26.27
C THR A 137 2.96 -21.52 25.52
N LYS A 138 3.20 -22.73 26.00
CA LYS A 138 4.01 -23.72 25.28
C LYS A 138 3.13 -24.49 24.30
N ILE A 139 3.65 -24.75 23.12
CA ILE A 139 3.03 -25.71 22.19
C ILE A 139 3.63 -27.06 22.57
N ILE A 140 2.78 -27.97 23.01
CA ILE A 140 3.13 -29.38 23.27
C ILE A 140 2.36 -30.21 22.25
N ASP A 141 3.00 -31.25 21.73
CA ASP A 141 2.30 -32.23 20.91
C ASP A 141 1.23 -32.88 21.76
N ALA A 142 0.00 -32.89 21.28
CA ALA A 142 -1.09 -33.58 21.96
C ALA A 142 -0.80 -35.07 21.89
N VAL A 143 -0.47 -35.65 23.00
CA VAL A 143 -0.46 -37.11 23.15
C VAL A 143 -1.92 -37.53 23.26
N LEU A 144 -2.52 -37.86 22.10
CA LEU A 144 -3.91 -38.36 22.01
C LEU A 144 -4.08 -39.79 22.50
N ASN A 145 -3.27 -40.21 23.47
CA ASN A 145 -3.51 -41.47 24.19
C ASN A 145 -4.56 -41.22 25.28
N TYR A 146 -5.78 -40.90 24.84
CA TYR A 146 -6.94 -41.08 25.72
C TYR A 146 -7.21 -42.58 25.78
N ASP A 147 -6.90 -43.17 26.91
CA ASP A 147 -7.39 -44.51 27.22
C ASP A 147 -8.93 -44.37 27.29
N ILE A 148 -9.62 -44.92 26.30
CA ILE A 148 -11.09 -44.82 26.19
C ILE A 148 -11.73 -45.34 27.48
N GLU A 149 -11.04 -46.25 28.19
CA GLU A 149 -11.47 -46.81 29.47
C GLU A 149 -11.48 -45.78 30.61
N GLU A 150 -10.56 -44.80 30.59
CA GLU A 150 -10.53 -43.74 31.64
C GLU A 150 -11.67 -42.72 31.47
N THR A 151 -12.26 -42.58 30.28
CA THR A 151 -13.40 -41.69 30.06
C THR A 151 -14.73 -42.28 30.50
N ILE A 152 -14.77 -43.59 30.77
CA ILE A 152 -15.97 -44.30 31.20
C ILE A 152 -16.16 -44.07 32.71
N GLN A 153 -17.18 -43.33 33.11
CA GLN A 153 -17.49 -43.14 34.54
C GLN A 153 -17.88 -44.49 35.16
N LYS A 154 -17.20 -44.82 36.27
CA LYS A 154 -17.56 -45.99 37.08
C LYS A 154 -18.92 -45.75 37.75
N GLN A 155 -19.96 -46.40 37.24
CA GLN A 155 -21.31 -46.32 37.80
C GLN A 155 -21.89 -47.74 37.95
N SER A 156 -22.75 -47.91 38.96
CA SER A 156 -23.49 -49.18 39.12
C SER A 156 -24.49 -49.33 38.01
N VAL A 157 -24.45 -50.46 37.31
CA VAL A 157 -25.32 -50.75 36.17
C VAL A 157 -26.05 -52.08 36.37
N LEU A 158 -27.27 -52.13 35.87
CA LEU A 158 -28.03 -53.37 35.80
C LEU A 158 -27.81 -54.00 34.42
N ILE A 159 -27.39 -55.26 34.39
CA ILE A 159 -27.26 -56.02 33.16
C ILE A 159 -28.43 -56.98 33.08
N THR A 160 -29.23 -56.86 32.08
CA THR A 160 -30.31 -57.80 31.78
C THR A 160 -29.95 -58.70 30.59
N ILE A 161 -30.12 -60.00 30.78
CA ILE A 161 -29.85 -61.00 29.71
C ILE A 161 -31.18 -61.69 29.45
N THR A 162 -31.59 -61.74 28.20
CA THR A 162 -32.81 -62.45 27.78
C THR A 162 -32.48 -63.89 27.49
N LEU A 163 -33.52 -64.76 27.52
CA LEU A 163 -33.39 -66.15 27.17
C LEU A 163 -32.82 -66.40 25.76
N GLN A 164 -32.99 -65.40 24.89
CA GLN A 164 -32.47 -65.43 23.48
C GLN A 164 -31.01 -64.95 23.41
N GLY A 165 -30.35 -64.61 24.55
CA GLY A 165 -28.96 -64.19 24.56
C GLY A 165 -28.70 -62.69 24.32
N TYR A 166 -29.72 -61.81 24.24
CA TYR A 166 -29.52 -60.38 24.16
C TYR A 166 -29.11 -59.78 25.49
N ILE A 167 -28.08 -58.95 25.48
CA ILE A 167 -27.55 -58.27 26.68
C ILE A 167 -27.90 -56.79 26.60
N LYS A 168 -28.50 -56.22 27.63
CA LYS A 168 -28.78 -54.80 27.76
C LYS A 168 -28.18 -54.28 29.04
N ARG A 169 -27.45 -53.14 28.93
CA ARG A 169 -26.92 -52.37 30.06
C ARG A 169 -27.85 -51.20 30.36
N GLY A 170 -28.33 -51.08 31.57
CA GLY A 170 -29.12 -49.96 32.07
C GLY A 170 -28.51 -49.33 33.32
N ALA A 171 -28.56 -48.01 33.48
CA ALA A 171 -28.16 -47.38 34.72
C ALA A 171 -29.17 -47.69 35.81
N VAL A 172 -28.71 -47.97 37.04
CA VAL A 172 -29.57 -48.36 38.17
C VAL A 172 -30.59 -47.27 38.49
N SER A 173 -30.25 -46.00 38.31
CA SER A 173 -31.13 -44.85 38.55
C SER A 173 -32.41 -44.88 37.73
N TYR A 174 -32.47 -45.57 36.61
CA TYR A 174 -33.64 -45.65 35.73
C TYR A 174 -34.52 -46.90 36.00
N THR A 175 -34.04 -47.83 36.83
CA THR A 175 -34.76 -49.06 37.06
C THR A 175 -35.86 -48.93 38.15
N HIS A 176 -35.87 -47.79 38.92
CA HIS A 176 -36.86 -47.57 39.94
C HIS A 176 -38.13 -46.81 39.40
N LEU A 177 -38.14 -46.39 38.13
CA LEU A 177 -39.25 -45.56 37.62
C LEU A 177 -40.30 -46.34 36.81
N THR A 178 -40.14 -47.61 36.61
CA THR A 178 -41.15 -48.46 35.97
C THR A 178 -41.28 -49.79 36.68
N LEU A 179 -42.07 -49.84 37.68
CA LEU A 179 -42.69 -51.12 38.05
C LEU A 179 -43.72 -51.44 36.95
N PRO A 180 -43.61 -52.57 36.25
CA PRO A 180 -44.66 -52.99 35.36
C PRO A 180 -45.86 -53.33 36.25
N THR A 181 -46.93 -52.57 36.13
CA THR A 181 -48.27 -52.97 36.52
C THR A 181 -48.60 -54.22 35.75
N ILE A 182 -48.66 -55.35 36.42
CA ILE A 182 -49.19 -56.59 35.90
C ILE A 182 -50.71 -56.38 35.75
N PRO A 183 -51.31 -56.43 34.54
CA PRO A 183 -52.75 -56.44 34.44
C PRO A 183 -53.22 -57.81 34.91
N GLN A 184 -54.18 -57.80 35.85
CA GLN A 184 -54.99 -58.98 36.21
C GLN A 184 -55.83 -59.41 35.04
#